data_fb8568f0f869d9debb41b1a5b9feb6e3
#
_entry.id   fb8568f0f869d9debb41b1a5b9feb6e3
#
_cell.length_a   1.000
_cell.length_b   1.000
_cell.length_c   1.000
_cell.angle_alpha   90.00
_cell.angle_beta   90.00
_cell.angle_gamma   90.00
#
_symmetry.space_group_name_H-M   'P 1'
#
loop_
_entity.id
_entity.type
_entity.pdbx_description
1 polymer ?
#
loop_
_entity_poly.entity_id
_entity_poly.type
_entity_poly.pdbx_seq_one_letter_code
_entity_poly.pdbx_strand_id
1 'polypeptide(L)'
;GICNHYLKLLQQKSVDSDNIYQRELVIYCCRMLFYEICNQSERLYRQTKPNHLRWRLKDRFIALVIESFREQRSVDYYADKLCVTTRHLSKTIQQTVGCTAKEWIDDYVILELKVTLHSTALSIQEIANQFNFPDQSYLGRYFKHHTGMSPTAYRENYGA
;
A
#
# COMPACT_ATOMS: atom_id res chain seq x y z
N GLY A 1 18.00 -18.06 -4.03
CA GLY A 1 18.06 -16.61 -3.83
C GLY A 1 17.11 -16.17 -2.72
N ILE A 2 17.20 -14.93 -2.30
CA ILE A 2 16.45 -14.33 -1.19
C ILE A 2 14.93 -14.47 -1.37
N CYS A 3 14.41 -14.25 -2.59
CA CYS A 3 12.98 -14.44 -2.91
C CYS A 3 12.48 -15.86 -2.61
N ASN A 4 13.28 -16.89 -2.89
CA ASN A 4 12.90 -18.27 -2.57
C ASN A 4 12.84 -18.54 -1.07
N HIS A 5 13.65 -17.82 -0.29
CA HIS A 5 13.58 -17.90 1.17
C HIS A 5 12.27 -17.31 1.70
N TYR A 6 11.87 -16.14 1.21
CA TYR A 6 10.59 -15.50 1.60
C TYR A 6 9.37 -16.29 1.14
N LEU A 7 9.41 -16.90 -0.05
CA LEU A 7 8.32 -17.77 -0.53
C LEU A 7 8.15 -19.02 0.36
N LYS A 8 9.26 -19.64 0.79
CA LYS A 8 9.20 -20.75 1.74
C LYS A 8 8.66 -20.33 3.10
N LEU A 9 9.08 -19.17 3.61
CA LEU A 9 8.53 -18.58 4.84
C LEU A 9 7.02 -18.33 4.73
N LEU A 10 6.56 -17.77 3.62
CA LEU A 10 5.14 -17.56 3.33
C LEU A 10 4.38 -18.89 3.34
N GLN A 11 4.88 -19.91 2.65
CA GLN A 11 4.25 -21.24 2.66
C GLN A 11 4.17 -21.84 4.05
N GLN A 12 5.24 -21.78 4.85
CA GLN A 12 5.26 -22.28 6.22
C GLN A 12 4.27 -21.53 7.11
N LYS A 13 4.22 -20.20 7.01
CA LYS A 13 3.35 -19.37 7.87
C LYS A 13 1.88 -19.38 7.44
N SER A 14 1.59 -19.63 6.16
CA SER A 14 0.20 -19.78 5.67
C SER A 14 -0.47 -21.08 6.12
N VAL A 15 0.29 -22.11 6.51
CA VAL A 15 -0.23 -23.44 6.94
C VAL A 15 -0.31 -23.55 8.47
N ASP A 16 0.36 -22.65 9.21
CA ASP A 16 0.44 -22.67 10.68
C ASP A 16 -0.83 -22.05 11.28
N SER A 17 -1.94 -22.80 11.26
CA SER A 17 -3.25 -22.36 11.73
C SER A 17 -3.33 -22.12 13.26
N ASP A 18 -2.39 -22.64 14.03
CA ASP A 18 -2.36 -22.51 15.50
C ASP A 18 -1.66 -21.21 15.97
N ASN A 19 -1.09 -20.46 15.04
CA ASN A 19 -0.38 -19.24 15.36
C ASN A 19 -1.34 -18.04 15.39
N ILE A 20 -1.53 -17.45 16.57
CA ILE A 20 -2.42 -16.30 16.81
C ILE A 20 -2.08 -15.11 15.86
N TYR A 21 -0.81 -14.97 15.48
CA TYR A 21 -0.32 -13.89 14.60
C TYR A 21 -0.06 -14.35 13.15
N GLN A 22 -0.64 -15.48 12.74
CA GLN A 22 -0.42 -16.07 11.41
C GLN A 22 -0.65 -15.05 10.28
N ARG A 23 -1.72 -14.29 10.36
CA ARG A 23 -2.14 -13.32 9.33
C ARG A 23 -1.18 -12.16 9.23
N GLU A 24 -0.82 -11.57 10.37
CA GLU A 24 0.14 -10.48 10.43
C GLU A 24 1.50 -10.93 9.87
N LEU A 25 1.94 -12.13 10.23
CA LEU A 25 3.17 -12.71 9.72
C LEU A 25 3.13 -12.89 8.20
N VAL A 26 2.03 -13.38 7.64
CA VAL A 26 1.85 -13.52 6.19
C VAL A 26 1.89 -12.15 5.51
N ILE A 27 1.19 -11.15 6.06
CA ILE A 27 1.18 -9.78 5.51
C ILE A 27 2.59 -9.17 5.54
N TYR A 28 3.33 -9.30 6.65
CA TYR A 28 4.70 -8.81 6.74
C TYR A 28 5.64 -9.54 5.78
N CYS A 29 5.51 -10.87 5.64
CA CYS A 29 6.28 -11.63 4.66
C CYS A 29 5.98 -11.18 3.22
N CYS A 30 4.72 -10.92 2.88
CA CYS A 30 4.34 -10.39 1.57
C CYS A 30 4.94 -9.00 1.33
N ARG A 31 4.91 -8.12 2.33
CA ARG A 31 5.53 -6.79 2.26
C ARG A 31 7.05 -6.89 2.06
N MET A 32 7.72 -7.72 2.83
CA MET A 32 9.17 -7.93 2.69
C MET A 32 9.51 -8.47 1.30
N LEU A 33 8.77 -9.46 0.81
CA LEU A 33 8.94 -10.00 -0.54
C LEU A 33 8.75 -8.92 -1.62
N PHE A 34 7.72 -8.11 -1.49
CA PHE A 34 7.46 -6.99 -2.39
C PHE A 34 8.63 -5.99 -2.43
N TYR A 35 9.13 -5.58 -1.27
CA TYR A 35 10.28 -4.68 -1.20
C TYR A 35 11.54 -5.30 -1.80
N GLU A 36 11.77 -6.59 -1.59
CA GLU A 36 12.93 -7.27 -2.16
C GLU A 36 12.84 -7.40 -3.69
N ILE A 37 11.63 -7.69 -4.22
CA ILE A 37 11.39 -7.69 -5.67
C ILE A 37 11.63 -6.30 -6.26
N CYS A 38 11.13 -5.24 -5.61
CA CYS A 38 11.38 -3.86 -6.02
C CYS A 38 12.86 -3.52 -6.00
N ASN A 39 13.58 -3.92 -4.94
CA ASN A 39 15.01 -3.68 -4.80
C ASN A 39 15.84 -4.43 -5.85
N GLN A 40 15.50 -5.69 -6.14
CA GLN A 40 16.19 -6.47 -7.17
C GLN A 40 15.90 -5.95 -8.58
N SER A 41 14.66 -5.60 -8.87
CA SER A 41 14.30 -4.99 -10.16
C SER A 41 15.03 -3.66 -10.37
N GLU A 42 15.19 -2.87 -9.30
CA GLU A 42 15.94 -1.62 -9.35
C GLU A 42 17.43 -1.85 -9.59
N ARG A 43 18.04 -2.84 -8.94
CA ARG A 43 19.46 -3.20 -9.17
C ARG A 43 19.71 -3.61 -10.62
N LEU A 44 18.85 -4.46 -11.19
CA LEU A 44 18.93 -4.87 -12.60
C LEU A 44 18.73 -3.68 -13.54
N TYR A 45 17.79 -2.80 -13.23
CA TYR A 45 17.48 -1.63 -14.04
C TYR A 45 18.58 -0.56 -13.99
N ARG A 46 19.24 -0.36 -12.84
CA ARG A 46 20.40 0.54 -12.70
C ARG A 46 21.56 0.13 -13.61
N GLN A 47 21.68 -1.16 -13.91
CA GLN A 47 22.72 -1.67 -14.81
C GLN A 47 22.37 -1.48 -16.29
N THR A 48 21.10 -1.25 -16.63
CA THR A 48 20.62 -1.33 -18.02
C THR A 48 20.18 -0.01 -18.65
N LYS A 49 19.92 1.08 -17.89
CA LYS A 49 19.43 2.35 -18.47
C LYS A 49 19.83 3.64 -17.73
N PRO A 50 20.06 4.76 -18.50
CA PRO A 50 20.54 6.04 -17.96
C PRO A 50 19.49 6.90 -17.23
N ASN A 51 18.28 6.42 -16.98
CA ASN A 51 17.20 7.27 -16.44
C ASN A 51 17.04 7.17 -14.91
N HIS A 52 18.17 7.22 -14.21
CA HIS A 52 18.31 7.08 -12.76
C HIS A 52 17.43 8.05 -11.93
N LEU A 53 17.14 9.26 -12.44
CA LEU A 53 16.39 10.28 -11.71
C LEU A 53 14.89 9.94 -11.56
N ARG A 54 14.27 9.36 -12.58
CA ARG A 54 12.84 8.99 -12.55
C ARG A 54 12.54 7.86 -11.55
N TRP A 55 13.41 6.86 -11.52
CA TRP A 55 13.29 5.74 -10.59
C TRP A 55 13.50 6.18 -9.15
N ARG A 56 14.48 7.06 -8.90
CA ARG A 56 14.65 7.66 -7.57
C ARG A 56 13.45 8.47 -7.13
N LEU A 57 12.78 9.18 -8.05
CA LEU A 57 11.55 9.91 -7.72
C LEU A 57 10.41 8.96 -7.37
N LYS A 58 10.23 7.89 -8.15
CA LYS A 58 9.25 6.83 -7.86
C LYS A 58 9.47 6.24 -6.47
N ASP A 59 10.68 5.83 -6.15
CA ASP A 59 11.00 5.17 -4.89
C ASP A 59 10.78 6.10 -3.70
N ARG A 60 11.17 7.38 -3.82
CA ARG A 60 10.89 8.40 -2.81
C ARG A 60 9.40 8.65 -2.64
N PHE A 61 8.64 8.66 -3.74
CA PHE A 61 7.20 8.80 -3.69
C PHE A 61 6.55 7.62 -2.94
N ILE A 62 6.91 6.39 -3.29
CA ILE A 62 6.39 5.19 -2.64
C ILE A 62 6.72 5.19 -1.14
N ALA A 63 7.96 5.48 -0.77
CA ALA A 63 8.36 5.55 0.64
C ALA A 63 7.56 6.61 1.41
N LEU A 64 7.37 7.79 0.80
CA LEU A 64 6.63 8.88 1.43
C LEU A 64 5.12 8.56 1.57
N VAL A 65 4.53 7.86 0.60
CA VAL A 65 3.14 7.41 0.72
C VAL A 65 3.00 6.40 1.87
N ILE A 66 3.89 5.42 1.98
CA ILE A 66 3.89 4.45 3.07
C ILE A 66 4.00 5.14 4.44
N GLU A 67 4.77 6.20 4.54
CA GLU A 67 4.92 6.98 5.77
C GLU A 67 3.68 7.81 6.11
N SER A 68 3.04 8.44 5.11
CA SER A 68 2.06 9.50 5.32
C SER A 68 0.63 9.18 4.86
N PHE A 69 0.34 7.99 4.33
CA PHE A 69 -0.96 7.64 3.71
C PHE A 69 -2.17 7.79 4.64
N ARG A 70 -1.98 7.63 5.93
CA ARG A 70 -3.06 7.78 6.91
C ARG A 70 -3.55 9.22 7.00
N GLU A 71 -2.63 10.17 6.90
CA GLU A 71 -2.92 11.58 7.06
C GLU A 71 -3.14 12.29 5.72
N GLN A 72 -2.42 11.87 4.68
CA GLN A 72 -2.35 12.57 3.41
C GLN A 72 -2.70 11.66 2.21
N ARG A 73 -3.62 12.14 1.37
CA ARG A 73 -4.08 11.43 0.17
C ARG A 73 -4.05 12.29 -1.10
N SER A 74 -3.59 13.55 -0.97
CA SER A 74 -3.45 14.49 -2.08
C SER A 74 -2.11 14.27 -2.81
N VAL A 75 -2.15 14.18 -4.14
CA VAL A 75 -0.93 14.11 -4.96
C VAL A 75 -0.09 15.38 -4.81
N ASP A 76 -0.73 16.53 -4.58
CA ASP A 76 -0.05 17.82 -4.39
C ASP A 76 0.87 17.79 -3.17
N TYR A 77 0.38 17.24 -2.04
CA TYR A 77 1.21 17.08 -0.83
C TYR A 77 2.51 16.32 -1.12
N TYR A 78 2.40 15.19 -1.83
CA TYR A 78 3.57 14.38 -2.16
C TYR A 78 4.50 15.07 -3.16
N ALA A 79 3.94 15.79 -4.13
CA ALA A 79 4.72 16.57 -5.08
C ALA A 79 5.53 17.68 -4.38
N ASP A 80 4.91 18.41 -3.46
CA ASP A 80 5.55 19.47 -2.67
C ASP A 80 6.67 18.90 -1.80
N LYS A 81 6.41 17.81 -1.07
CA LYS A 81 7.42 17.12 -0.24
C LYS A 81 8.61 16.60 -1.05
N LEU A 82 8.37 16.22 -2.29
CA LEU A 82 9.41 15.75 -3.21
C LEU A 82 10.08 16.87 -4.02
N CYS A 83 9.65 18.13 -3.81
CA CYS A 83 10.15 19.32 -4.52
C CYS A 83 10.01 19.19 -6.05
N VAL A 84 8.85 18.68 -6.51
CA VAL A 84 8.52 18.56 -7.93
C VAL A 84 7.10 19.06 -8.18
N THR A 85 6.75 19.34 -9.43
CA THR A 85 5.37 19.67 -9.78
C THR A 85 4.49 18.42 -9.78
N THR A 86 3.21 18.54 -9.41
CA THR A 86 2.19 17.48 -9.46
C THR A 86 2.16 16.80 -10.83
N ARG A 87 2.25 17.60 -11.91
CA ARG A 87 2.30 17.08 -13.29
C ARG A 87 3.52 16.21 -13.54
N HIS A 88 4.70 16.62 -13.04
CA HIS A 88 5.93 15.85 -13.20
C HIS A 88 5.87 14.55 -12.41
N LEU A 89 5.40 14.60 -11.16
CA LEU A 89 5.22 13.42 -10.33
C LEU A 89 4.25 12.43 -11.00
N SER A 90 3.04 12.88 -11.36
CA SER A 90 2.02 12.02 -11.98
C SER A 90 2.52 11.38 -13.27
N LYS A 91 3.18 12.14 -14.15
CA LYS A 91 3.78 11.60 -15.38
C LYS A 91 4.86 10.55 -15.08
N THR A 92 5.70 10.80 -14.08
CA THR A 92 6.78 9.88 -13.71
C THR A 92 6.21 8.57 -13.17
N ILE A 93 5.22 8.63 -12.26
CA ILE A 93 4.58 7.45 -11.70
C ILE A 93 3.87 6.67 -12.81
N GLN A 94 3.06 7.33 -13.65
CA GLN A 94 2.41 6.69 -14.79
C GLN A 94 3.38 5.94 -15.70
N GLN A 95 4.55 6.51 -15.97
CA GLN A 95 5.57 5.92 -16.84
C GLN A 95 6.37 4.79 -16.19
N THR A 96 6.47 4.77 -14.86
CA THR A 96 7.32 3.82 -14.13
C THR A 96 6.52 2.70 -13.46
N VAL A 97 5.27 2.96 -13.10
CA VAL A 97 4.39 2.01 -12.38
C VAL A 97 3.22 1.56 -13.24
N GLY A 98 2.79 2.38 -14.22
CA GLY A 98 1.69 2.05 -15.13
C GLY A 98 0.32 2.58 -14.69
N CYS A 99 0.18 3.11 -13.46
CA CYS A 99 -1.02 3.75 -12.94
C CYS A 99 -0.74 5.20 -12.54
N THR A 100 -1.77 6.01 -12.34
CA THR A 100 -1.60 7.40 -11.88
C THR A 100 -1.11 7.43 -10.44
N ALA A 101 -0.47 8.54 -10.03
CA ALA A 101 -0.05 8.73 -8.65
C ALA A 101 -1.24 8.68 -7.67
N LYS A 102 -2.41 9.19 -8.10
CA LYS A 102 -3.65 9.15 -7.29
C LYS A 102 -4.16 7.72 -7.11
N GLU A 103 -4.27 6.95 -8.18
CA GLU A 103 -4.66 5.53 -8.13
C GLU A 103 -3.72 4.75 -7.22
N TRP A 104 -2.42 4.96 -7.32
CA TRP A 104 -1.44 4.28 -6.47
C TRP A 104 -1.64 4.58 -4.99
N ILE A 105 -1.88 5.86 -4.63
CA ILE A 105 -2.18 6.27 -3.24
C ILE A 105 -3.47 5.60 -2.76
N ASP A 106 -4.53 5.66 -3.57
CA ASP A 106 -5.83 5.10 -3.22
C ASP A 106 -5.75 3.58 -3.03
N ASP A 107 -5.08 2.87 -3.94
CA ASP A 107 -4.88 1.42 -3.84
C ASP A 107 -4.15 1.03 -2.56
N TYR A 108 -3.12 1.82 -2.18
CA TYR A 108 -2.38 1.58 -0.94
C TYR A 108 -3.25 1.84 0.30
N VAL A 109 -4.01 2.93 0.32
CA VAL A 109 -4.96 3.24 1.41
C VAL A 109 -6.02 2.15 1.54
N ILE A 110 -6.59 1.68 0.41
CA ILE A 110 -7.58 0.60 0.40
C ILE A 110 -6.98 -0.71 0.90
N LEU A 111 -5.76 -1.04 0.51
CA LEU A 111 -5.05 -2.21 1.02
C LEU A 111 -4.93 -2.17 2.54
N GLU A 112 -4.48 -1.05 3.09
CA GLU A 112 -4.30 -0.87 4.54
C GLU A 112 -5.65 -0.87 5.29
N LEU A 113 -6.71 -0.29 4.71
CA LEU A 113 -8.06 -0.36 5.24
C LEU A 113 -8.58 -1.80 5.29
N LYS A 114 -8.37 -2.59 4.22
CA LYS A 114 -8.73 -4.01 4.17
C LYS A 114 -8.01 -4.81 5.27
N VAL A 115 -6.71 -4.57 5.42
CA VAL A 115 -5.91 -5.20 6.48
C VAL A 115 -6.47 -4.84 7.86
N THR A 116 -6.72 -3.55 8.12
CA THR A 116 -7.25 -3.08 9.41
C THR A 116 -8.64 -3.64 9.70
N LEU A 117 -9.54 -3.63 8.71
CA LEU A 117 -10.89 -4.19 8.84
C LEU A 117 -10.87 -5.69 9.18
N HIS A 118 -9.89 -6.40 8.66
CA HIS A 118 -9.76 -7.84 8.82
C HIS A 118 -9.04 -8.24 10.13
N SER A 119 -8.01 -7.49 10.51
CA SER A 119 -7.12 -7.86 11.64
C SER A 119 -7.48 -7.21 12.97
N THR A 120 -8.50 -6.32 13.01
CA THR A 120 -8.86 -5.61 14.24
C THR A 120 -10.35 -5.61 14.52
N ALA A 121 -10.72 -5.53 15.80
CA ALA A 121 -12.09 -5.34 16.26
C ALA A 121 -12.52 -3.85 16.31
N LEU A 122 -11.71 -2.92 15.79
CA LEU A 122 -12.02 -1.50 15.79
C LEU A 122 -13.34 -1.22 15.07
N SER A 123 -14.16 -0.33 15.61
CA SER A 123 -15.37 0.17 14.94
C SER A 123 -14.98 0.92 13.65
N ILE A 124 -15.93 1.06 12.73
CA ILE A 124 -15.71 1.82 11.48
C ILE A 124 -15.36 3.28 11.78
N GLN A 125 -15.93 3.86 12.86
CA GLN A 125 -15.58 5.21 13.30
C GLN A 125 -14.14 5.31 13.80
N GLU A 126 -13.66 4.35 14.58
CA GLU A 126 -12.27 4.34 15.05
C GLU A 126 -11.29 4.19 13.89
N ILE A 127 -11.62 3.34 12.90
CA ILE A 127 -10.83 3.22 11.68
C ILE A 127 -10.84 4.55 10.90
N ALA A 128 -12.01 5.21 10.78
CA ALA A 128 -12.08 6.51 10.13
C ALA A 128 -11.15 7.53 10.81
N ASN A 129 -11.15 7.57 12.13
CA ASN A 129 -10.27 8.43 12.92
C ASN A 129 -8.78 8.07 12.71
N GLN A 130 -8.45 6.77 12.77
CA GLN A 130 -7.08 6.29 12.59
C GLN A 130 -6.49 6.64 11.22
N PHE A 131 -7.34 6.66 10.19
CA PHE A 131 -6.95 6.98 8.82
C PHE A 131 -7.25 8.45 8.46
N ASN A 132 -7.54 9.29 9.43
CA ASN A 132 -7.82 10.71 9.23
C ASN A 132 -8.89 10.97 8.15
N PHE A 133 -9.98 10.21 8.20
CA PHE A 133 -11.20 10.51 7.45
C PHE A 133 -12.10 11.44 8.28
N PRO A 134 -12.84 12.36 7.63
CA PRO A 134 -13.74 13.28 8.36
C PRO A 134 -14.75 12.56 9.26
N ASP A 135 -15.29 11.44 8.79
CA ASP A 135 -16.25 10.61 9.49
C ASP A 135 -16.35 9.21 8.88
N GLN A 136 -17.07 8.30 9.55
CA GLN A 136 -17.31 6.94 9.08
C GLN A 136 -18.10 6.86 7.77
N SER A 137 -18.97 7.84 7.50
CA SER A 137 -19.78 7.88 6.27
C SER A 137 -18.91 8.21 5.07
N TYR A 138 -17.95 9.11 5.25
CA TYR A 138 -16.97 9.43 4.21
C TYR A 138 -16.07 8.22 3.91
N LEU A 139 -15.53 7.59 4.95
CA LEU A 139 -14.77 6.34 4.80
C LEU A 139 -15.60 5.27 4.09
N GLY A 140 -16.88 5.12 4.46
CA GLY A 140 -17.79 4.15 3.84
C GLY A 140 -17.97 4.37 2.34
N ARG A 141 -18.20 5.64 1.94
CA ARG A 141 -18.32 6.00 0.49
C ARG A 141 -17.00 5.77 -0.25
N TYR A 142 -15.87 6.21 0.33
CA TYR A 142 -14.54 6.04 -0.24
C TYR A 142 -14.22 4.55 -0.45
N PHE A 143 -14.39 3.73 0.58
CA PHE A 143 -14.12 2.30 0.52
C PHE A 143 -15.05 1.59 -0.49
N LYS A 144 -16.35 1.91 -0.46
CA LYS A 144 -17.32 1.32 -1.41
C LYS A 144 -17.03 1.71 -2.86
N HIS A 145 -16.58 2.95 -3.09
CA HIS A 145 -16.20 3.41 -4.44
C HIS A 145 -15.07 2.56 -5.03
N HIS A 146 -14.06 2.23 -4.22
CA HIS A 146 -12.88 1.49 -4.69
C HIS A 146 -13.04 -0.04 -4.64
N THR A 147 -13.93 -0.57 -3.79
CA THR A 147 -14.05 -2.03 -3.57
C THR A 147 -15.38 -2.63 -4.01
N GLY A 148 -16.38 -1.80 -4.31
CA GLY A 148 -17.73 -2.21 -4.63
C GLY A 148 -18.61 -2.54 -3.42
N MET A 149 -18.07 -2.66 -2.20
CA MET A 149 -18.82 -3.01 -0.99
C MET A 149 -18.51 -2.09 0.20
N SER A 150 -19.43 -2.05 1.18
CA SER A 150 -19.20 -1.25 2.38
C SER A 150 -18.12 -1.88 3.27
N PRO A 151 -17.45 -1.07 4.14
CA PRO A 151 -16.49 -1.61 5.12
C PRO A 151 -17.09 -2.68 6.03
N THR A 152 -18.34 -2.50 6.46
CA THR A 152 -19.04 -3.46 7.31
C THR A 152 -19.27 -4.78 6.56
N ALA A 153 -19.81 -4.72 5.34
CA ALA A 153 -20.00 -5.92 4.52
C ALA A 153 -18.66 -6.62 4.20
N TYR A 154 -17.59 -5.84 4.01
CA TYR A 154 -16.26 -6.40 3.80
C TYR A 154 -15.80 -7.17 5.04
N ARG A 155 -15.97 -6.61 6.23
CA ARG A 155 -15.62 -7.28 7.50
C ARG A 155 -16.43 -8.55 7.72
N GLU A 156 -17.74 -8.52 7.47
CA GLU A 156 -18.61 -9.70 7.60
C GLU A 156 -18.23 -10.84 6.65
N ASN A 157 -17.83 -10.50 5.42
CA ASN A 157 -17.49 -11.51 4.41
C ASN A 157 -16.05 -12.04 4.54
N TYR A 158 -15.11 -11.23 5.05
CA TYR A 158 -13.68 -11.52 5.05
C TYR A 158 -13.00 -11.31 6.40
N GLY A 159 -13.72 -10.84 7.41
CA GLY A 159 -13.24 -10.69 8.77
C GLY A 159 -13.10 -12.04 9.50
N ALA A 160 -12.31 -12.05 10.56
CA ALA A 160 -12.13 -13.23 11.40
C ALA A 160 -13.33 -13.43 12.32
#